data_f8e5c3f1403d076020cd49123c0dbd11
#
_entry.id   f8e5c3f1403d076020cd49123c0dbd11
#
_cell.length_a   1.000
_cell.length_b   1.000
_cell.length_c   1.000
_cell.angle_alpha   90.00
_cell.angle_beta   90.00
_cell.angle_gamma   90.00
#
_symmetry.space_group_name_H-M   'P 1'
#
loop_
_entity.id
_entity.type
_entity.pdbx_description
1 polymer ?
#
loop_
_entity_poly.entity_id
_entity_poly.type
_entity_poly.pdbx_seq_one_letter_code
_entity_poly.pdbx_strand_id
1 'polypeptide(L)'
;MSQRVIFHVDANSAFLSWSAAYRVKVLGESQDLRLVPSAVAGDKASRHSIILAKSTPAKKYGIQTGEPLFQALEKCPELVVIPPDYGLYVQASRHFVAMLREFSPSVEQYSIDEAWVDMTGTQRLWGPPRLAAESMRRRIWEELGFTVNIGISSNKLLAKMAGDFEKPNKVHTLFPEEMEQKFYPLSVRDLFLVGRATEGKLQRMGIYTIGDLAKADVKMVKRRLGKQGEMLWHFANGRNADAVTPEPAENKGYSNATTTAHDVVTREEGCQVLLSLCETVAARLRKDGKCGSCVSIHLRTNEFRHFSHQRVLSGATNVTTELFQAVCQLFDEAWDGVTPLRQLGVQVTRLSGEPYQQFDFFSGMAPQQFERKLRLDETVDALRDKYGEDIICRAKFSDGSMPHMAGGLSKERRTGVTKPVPKP
;
A
#
# COMPACT_ATOMS: atom_id res chain seq x y z
N MET A 1 35.12 -4.46 -12.83
CA MET A 1 33.87 -4.75 -12.09
C MET A 1 32.79 -4.97 -13.12
N SER A 2 31.97 -6.03 -13.00
CA SER A 2 30.83 -6.25 -13.90
C SER A 2 29.85 -5.08 -13.77
N GLN A 3 29.34 -4.59 -14.89
CA GLN A 3 28.30 -3.56 -14.90
C GLN A 3 27.08 -4.07 -14.13
N ARG A 4 26.55 -3.26 -13.20
CA ARG A 4 25.38 -3.61 -12.43
C ARG A 4 24.15 -3.69 -13.35
N VAL A 5 23.32 -4.72 -13.15
CA VAL A 5 22.12 -4.98 -13.94
C VAL A 5 20.93 -5.14 -13.01
N ILE A 6 20.03 -4.19 -12.99
CA ILE A 6 18.84 -4.18 -12.15
C ILE A 6 17.59 -4.25 -13.04
N PHE A 7 16.71 -5.17 -12.74
CA PHE A 7 15.37 -5.21 -13.32
C PHE A 7 14.36 -4.61 -12.35
N HIS A 8 13.41 -3.87 -12.89
CA HIS A 8 12.16 -3.53 -12.21
C HIS A 8 11.03 -4.27 -12.92
N VAL A 9 10.27 -5.07 -12.18
CA VAL A 9 9.19 -5.91 -12.70
C VAL A 9 7.87 -5.45 -12.09
N ASP A 10 6.89 -5.10 -12.94
CA ASP A 10 5.61 -4.50 -12.55
C ASP A 10 4.44 -5.25 -13.22
N ALA A 11 3.52 -5.79 -12.43
CA ALA A 11 2.35 -6.51 -12.93
C ALA A 11 1.32 -5.57 -13.53
N ASN A 12 0.96 -5.81 -14.80
CA ASN A 12 0.03 -4.96 -15.51
C ASN A 12 -1.41 -5.06 -14.97
N SER A 13 -1.97 -3.96 -14.45
CA SER A 13 -3.31 -3.89 -13.88
C SER A 13 -3.56 -5.01 -12.86
N ALA A 14 -2.65 -5.19 -11.92
CA ALA A 14 -2.48 -6.36 -11.06
C ALA A 14 -3.77 -6.96 -10.52
N PHE A 15 -4.57 -6.23 -9.76
CA PHE A 15 -5.80 -6.77 -9.14
C PHE A 15 -6.79 -7.32 -10.17
N LEU A 16 -6.98 -6.62 -11.28
CA LEU A 16 -7.85 -7.12 -12.34
C LEU A 16 -7.25 -8.32 -13.05
N SER A 17 -5.94 -8.28 -13.37
CA SER A 17 -5.26 -9.36 -14.07
C SER A 17 -5.21 -10.63 -13.24
N TRP A 18 -4.98 -10.53 -11.93
CA TRP A 18 -5.01 -11.67 -11.01
C TRP A 18 -6.42 -12.25 -10.86
N SER A 19 -7.44 -11.39 -10.71
CA SER A 19 -8.84 -11.84 -10.70
C SER A 19 -9.21 -12.54 -12.00
N ALA A 20 -8.83 -11.99 -13.16
CA ALA A 20 -9.11 -12.59 -14.47
C ALA A 20 -8.37 -13.92 -14.66
N ALA A 21 -7.08 -13.99 -14.30
CA ALA A 21 -6.31 -15.22 -14.38
C ALA A 21 -6.91 -16.34 -13.52
N TYR A 22 -7.32 -16.02 -12.29
CA TYR A 22 -7.99 -16.98 -11.40
C TYR A 22 -9.32 -17.46 -11.98
N ARG A 23 -10.17 -16.55 -12.46
CA ARG A 23 -11.49 -16.89 -13.03
C ARG A 23 -11.36 -17.79 -14.24
N VAL A 24 -10.44 -17.47 -15.16
CA VAL A 24 -10.24 -18.27 -16.38
C VAL A 24 -9.54 -19.59 -16.11
N LYS A 25 -8.39 -19.58 -15.38
CA LYS A 25 -7.56 -20.78 -15.19
C LYS A 25 -8.08 -21.74 -14.11
N VAL A 26 -8.73 -21.21 -13.05
CA VAL A 26 -9.15 -22.02 -11.90
C VAL A 26 -10.65 -22.28 -11.89
N LEU A 27 -11.47 -21.25 -12.19
CA LEU A 27 -12.92 -21.40 -12.21
C LEU A 27 -13.46 -21.84 -13.56
N GLY A 28 -12.64 -21.83 -14.63
CA GLY A 28 -13.05 -22.25 -15.98
C GLY A 28 -14.02 -21.28 -16.67
N GLU A 29 -14.04 -20.00 -16.25
CA GLU A 29 -14.90 -19.00 -16.89
C GLU A 29 -14.43 -18.70 -18.31
N SER A 30 -15.38 -18.63 -19.25
CA SER A 30 -15.10 -18.36 -20.67
C SER A 30 -14.79 -16.88 -20.96
N GLN A 31 -15.28 -15.97 -20.11
CA GLN A 31 -15.08 -14.54 -20.29
C GLN A 31 -13.80 -14.05 -19.55
N ASP A 32 -12.84 -13.61 -20.32
CA ASP A 32 -11.65 -12.96 -19.76
C ASP A 32 -11.92 -11.46 -19.54
N LEU A 33 -11.92 -11.05 -18.28
CA LEU A 33 -12.17 -9.66 -17.87
C LEU A 33 -11.14 -8.67 -18.45
N ARG A 34 -9.98 -9.12 -18.87
CA ARG A 34 -8.94 -8.27 -19.47
C ARG A 34 -9.29 -7.82 -20.88
N LEU A 35 -10.19 -8.54 -21.56
CA LEU A 35 -10.59 -8.32 -22.97
C LEU A 35 -11.85 -7.47 -23.10
N VAL A 36 -12.56 -7.21 -22.02
CA VAL A 36 -13.79 -6.39 -21.99
C VAL A 36 -13.62 -5.17 -21.10
N PRO A 37 -14.44 -4.11 -21.24
CA PRO A 37 -14.45 -3.01 -20.30
C PRO A 37 -14.80 -3.52 -18.89
N SER A 38 -13.81 -3.57 -17.99
CA SER A 38 -13.97 -4.14 -16.66
C SER A 38 -13.12 -3.42 -15.63
N ALA A 39 -13.51 -3.49 -14.36
CA ALA A 39 -12.80 -2.88 -13.25
C ALA A 39 -13.00 -3.67 -11.95
N VAL A 40 -12.01 -3.59 -11.07
CA VAL A 40 -12.13 -3.97 -9.67
C VAL A 40 -12.50 -2.74 -8.87
N ALA A 41 -13.63 -2.79 -8.14
CA ALA A 41 -14.08 -1.72 -7.28
C ALA A 41 -14.86 -2.27 -6.09
N GLY A 42 -15.05 -1.45 -5.05
CA GLY A 42 -15.91 -1.79 -3.91
C GLY A 42 -17.40 -1.85 -4.27
N ASP A 43 -18.22 -2.03 -3.24
CA ASP A 43 -19.67 -2.07 -3.39
C ASP A 43 -20.22 -0.76 -3.97
N LYS A 44 -21.17 -0.87 -4.92
CA LYS A 44 -21.88 0.27 -5.52
C LYS A 44 -22.66 1.09 -4.48
N ALA A 45 -23.17 0.45 -3.44
CA ALA A 45 -23.90 1.12 -2.36
C ALA A 45 -22.97 1.91 -1.41
N SER A 46 -21.67 1.66 -1.48
CA SER A 46 -20.70 2.34 -0.61
C SER A 46 -20.37 3.73 -1.14
N ARG A 47 -20.55 4.76 -0.31
CA ARG A 47 -20.23 6.16 -0.65
C ARG A 47 -18.71 6.43 -0.88
N HIS A 48 -17.86 5.44 -0.69
CA HIS A 48 -16.41 5.55 -0.85
C HIS A 48 -15.83 4.53 -1.82
N SER A 49 -16.68 3.89 -2.63
CA SER A 49 -16.21 2.94 -3.65
C SER A 49 -15.44 3.66 -4.76
N ILE A 50 -14.20 3.20 -5.00
CA ILE A 50 -13.30 3.72 -6.03
C ILE A 50 -12.83 2.59 -6.94
N ILE A 51 -12.38 2.94 -8.14
CA ILE A 51 -11.72 2.02 -9.06
C ILE A 51 -10.33 1.67 -8.54
N LEU A 52 -10.10 0.41 -8.20
CA LEU A 52 -8.80 -0.09 -7.74
C LEU A 52 -7.91 -0.52 -8.90
N ALA A 53 -8.48 -1.19 -9.88
CA ALA A 53 -7.79 -1.60 -11.11
C ALA A 53 -8.78 -1.67 -12.27
N LYS A 54 -8.30 -1.55 -13.50
CA LYS A 54 -9.12 -1.54 -14.72
C LYS A 54 -8.46 -2.24 -15.88
N SER A 55 -9.27 -2.77 -16.79
CA SER A 55 -8.81 -3.38 -18.04
C SER A 55 -8.29 -2.34 -19.04
N THR A 56 -7.52 -2.80 -20.03
CA THR A 56 -7.10 -1.96 -21.16
C THR A 56 -8.29 -1.42 -21.96
N PRO A 57 -9.34 -2.22 -22.27
CA PRO A 57 -10.57 -1.69 -22.87
C PRO A 57 -11.22 -0.57 -22.04
N ALA A 58 -11.30 -0.71 -20.69
CA ALA A 58 -11.86 0.33 -19.82
C ALA A 58 -11.07 1.65 -19.85
N LYS A 59 -9.74 1.60 -20.06
CA LYS A 59 -8.91 2.80 -20.23
C LYS A 59 -9.35 3.67 -21.42
N LYS A 60 -9.89 3.07 -22.48
CA LYS A 60 -10.35 3.80 -23.67
C LYS A 60 -11.54 4.74 -23.38
N TYR A 61 -12.31 4.45 -22.34
CA TYR A 61 -13.40 5.30 -21.86
C TYR A 61 -12.93 6.41 -20.91
N GLY A 62 -11.61 6.56 -20.72
CA GLY A 62 -11.05 7.56 -19.82
C GLY A 62 -11.22 7.23 -18.33
N ILE A 63 -11.57 5.98 -17.99
CA ILE A 63 -11.65 5.52 -16.60
C ILE A 63 -10.27 5.57 -15.97
N GLN A 64 -10.17 6.08 -14.72
CA GLN A 64 -8.92 6.22 -13.99
C GLN A 64 -8.95 5.42 -12.68
N THR A 65 -7.77 4.89 -12.28
CA THR A 65 -7.60 4.30 -10.95
C THR A 65 -7.71 5.39 -9.88
N GLY A 66 -8.47 5.11 -8.81
CA GLY A 66 -8.75 6.06 -7.73
C GLY A 66 -9.96 6.96 -7.97
N GLU A 67 -10.59 6.96 -9.16
CA GLU A 67 -11.83 7.70 -9.37
C GLU A 67 -13.04 7.00 -8.72
N PRO A 68 -14.07 7.75 -8.30
CA PRO A 68 -15.30 7.18 -7.79
C PRO A 68 -15.98 6.25 -8.78
N LEU A 69 -16.51 5.11 -8.30
CA LEU A 69 -17.17 4.13 -9.15
C LEU A 69 -18.33 4.71 -9.97
N PHE A 70 -19.12 5.62 -9.39
CA PHE A 70 -20.24 6.23 -10.11
C PHE A 70 -19.79 7.02 -11.34
N GLN A 71 -18.65 7.76 -11.26
CA GLN A 71 -18.07 8.45 -12.42
C GLN A 71 -17.59 7.51 -13.51
N ALA A 72 -17.02 6.37 -13.11
CA ALA A 72 -16.61 5.34 -14.07
C ALA A 72 -17.82 4.74 -14.80
N LEU A 73 -18.93 4.51 -14.10
CA LEU A 73 -20.17 4.01 -14.69
C LEU A 73 -20.87 5.03 -15.59
N GLU A 74 -20.75 6.34 -15.32
CA GLU A 74 -21.22 7.41 -16.23
C GLU A 74 -20.44 7.39 -17.55
N LYS A 75 -19.13 7.13 -17.52
CA LYS A 75 -18.28 7.03 -18.72
C LYS A 75 -18.49 5.74 -19.51
N CYS A 76 -18.82 4.64 -18.84
CA CYS A 76 -18.98 3.31 -19.42
C CYS A 76 -20.09 2.56 -18.68
N PRO A 77 -21.38 2.73 -19.08
CA PRO A 77 -22.52 2.05 -18.44
C PRO A 77 -22.44 0.52 -18.45
N GLU A 78 -21.80 -0.05 -19.46
CA GLU A 78 -21.57 -1.50 -19.63
C GLU A 78 -20.34 -2.02 -18.86
N LEU A 79 -19.69 -1.19 -18.03
CA LEU A 79 -18.51 -1.58 -17.27
C LEU A 79 -18.79 -2.79 -16.36
N VAL A 80 -18.09 -3.89 -16.58
CA VAL A 80 -18.15 -5.08 -15.72
C VAL A 80 -17.36 -4.80 -14.43
N VAL A 81 -18.06 -4.70 -13.31
CA VAL A 81 -17.45 -4.40 -12.01
C VAL A 81 -17.42 -5.66 -11.16
N ILE A 82 -16.24 -5.99 -10.63
CA ILE A 82 -16.05 -7.10 -9.70
C ILE A 82 -15.54 -6.57 -8.35
N PRO A 83 -15.93 -7.19 -7.22
CA PRO A 83 -15.39 -6.83 -5.91
C PRO A 83 -13.92 -7.25 -5.78
N PRO A 84 -13.11 -6.55 -4.94
CA PRO A 84 -11.74 -6.94 -4.67
C PRO A 84 -11.68 -8.22 -3.83
N ASP A 85 -10.75 -9.11 -4.19
CA ASP A 85 -10.35 -10.27 -3.39
C ASP A 85 -8.89 -10.10 -2.95
N TYR A 86 -8.68 -9.47 -1.80
CA TYR A 86 -7.33 -9.21 -1.29
C TYR A 86 -6.60 -10.50 -0.90
N GLY A 87 -7.32 -11.57 -0.57
CA GLY A 87 -6.75 -12.87 -0.30
C GLY A 87 -6.06 -13.45 -1.53
N LEU A 88 -6.77 -13.46 -2.65
CA LEU A 88 -6.23 -13.85 -3.95
C LEU A 88 -5.02 -12.99 -4.33
N TYR A 89 -5.09 -11.66 -4.10
CA TYR A 89 -4.00 -10.76 -4.49
C TYR A 89 -2.72 -11.00 -3.69
N VAL A 90 -2.82 -11.27 -2.40
CA VAL A 90 -1.66 -11.63 -1.57
C VAL A 90 -1.04 -12.95 -2.02
N GLN A 91 -1.85 -13.94 -2.40
CA GLN A 91 -1.35 -15.23 -2.93
C GLN A 91 -0.66 -15.04 -4.28
N ALA A 92 -1.29 -14.32 -5.22
CA ALA A 92 -0.71 -14.02 -6.52
C ALA A 92 0.62 -13.28 -6.40
N SER A 93 0.69 -12.29 -5.51
CA SER A 93 1.92 -11.56 -5.20
C SER A 93 3.03 -12.46 -4.65
N ARG A 94 2.69 -13.39 -3.75
CA ARG A 94 3.66 -14.36 -3.21
C ARG A 94 4.22 -15.27 -4.30
N HIS A 95 3.37 -15.81 -5.18
CA HIS A 95 3.80 -16.63 -6.32
C HIS A 95 4.66 -15.83 -7.29
N PHE A 96 4.27 -14.58 -7.58
CA PHE A 96 5.04 -13.67 -8.41
C PHE A 96 6.45 -13.44 -7.85
N VAL A 97 6.58 -13.06 -6.58
CA VAL A 97 7.88 -12.83 -5.94
C VAL A 97 8.70 -14.12 -5.83
N ALA A 98 8.05 -15.27 -5.56
CA ALA A 98 8.73 -16.57 -5.54
C ALA A 98 9.35 -16.91 -6.90
N MET A 99 8.62 -16.67 -8.00
CA MET A 99 9.14 -16.87 -9.35
C MET A 99 10.32 -15.94 -9.67
N LEU A 100 10.26 -14.66 -9.25
CA LEU A 100 11.39 -13.75 -9.43
C LEU A 100 12.65 -14.23 -8.71
N ARG A 101 12.51 -14.85 -7.55
CA ARG A 101 13.64 -15.44 -6.77
C ARG A 101 14.30 -16.62 -7.46
N GLU A 102 13.65 -17.27 -8.40
CA GLU A 102 14.29 -18.30 -9.23
C GLU A 102 15.32 -17.72 -10.20
N PHE A 103 15.15 -16.46 -10.62
CA PHE A 103 16.09 -15.77 -11.51
C PHE A 103 17.28 -15.18 -10.74
N SER A 104 17.03 -14.68 -9.53
CA SER A 104 18.07 -14.12 -8.67
C SER A 104 17.63 -14.20 -7.20
N PRO A 105 18.54 -14.50 -6.26
CA PRO A 105 18.23 -14.47 -4.82
C PRO A 105 17.99 -13.04 -4.31
N SER A 106 18.50 -12.02 -5.01
CA SER A 106 18.39 -10.63 -4.62
C SER A 106 17.15 -10.00 -5.22
N VAL A 107 16.00 -10.16 -4.56
CA VAL A 107 14.70 -9.62 -4.94
C VAL A 107 14.17 -8.74 -3.82
N GLU A 108 13.96 -7.45 -4.10
CA GLU A 108 13.33 -6.49 -3.20
C GLU A 108 11.89 -6.24 -3.65
N GLN A 109 10.95 -6.67 -2.85
CA GLN A 109 9.52 -6.38 -3.08
C GLN A 109 9.23 -4.95 -2.65
N TYR A 110 8.84 -4.09 -3.60
CA TYR A 110 8.49 -2.69 -3.33
C TYR A 110 7.01 -2.50 -2.97
N SER A 111 6.14 -3.21 -3.70
CA SER A 111 4.70 -3.22 -3.45
C SER A 111 4.13 -4.63 -3.61
N ILE A 112 2.80 -4.76 -3.58
CA ILE A 112 2.14 -6.05 -3.81
C ILE A 112 2.34 -6.56 -5.24
N ASP A 113 2.60 -5.67 -6.21
CA ASP A 113 2.61 -5.94 -7.64
C ASP A 113 3.92 -5.55 -8.35
N GLU A 114 4.91 -5.03 -7.61
CA GLU A 114 6.20 -4.66 -8.20
C GLU A 114 7.38 -5.01 -7.32
N ALA A 115 8.51 -5.35 -7.97
CA ALA A 115 9.74 -5.70 -7.32
C ALA A 115 10.97 -5.30 -8.13
N TRP A 116 12.09 -5.03 -7.45
CA TRP A 116 13.41 -4.99 -8.07
C TRP A 116 14.12 -6.32 -7.93
N VAL A 117 14.84 -6.70 -8.99
CA VAL A 117 15.65 -7.93 -9.06
C VAL A 117 17.07 -7.53 -9.47
N ASP A 118 18.07 -7.85 -8.66
CA ASP A 118 19.47 -7.67 -9.03
C ASP A 118 19.95 -8.87 -9.85
N MET A 119 20.09 -8.66 -11.15
CA MET A 119 20.53 -9.67 -12.12
C MET A 119 22.04 -9.59 -12.40
N THR A 120 22.79 -8.84 -11.59
CA THR A 120 24.25 -8.70 -11.75
C THR A 120 24.92 -10.08 -11.58
N GLY A 121 25.72 -10.47 -12.56
CA GLY A 121 26.44 -11.75 -12.53
C GLY A 121 25.63 -12.98 -12.95
N THR A 122 24.32 -12.86 -13.20
CA THR A 122 23.46 -14.00 -13.60
C THR A 122 23.53 -14.37 -15.09
N GLN A 123 24.30 -13.66 -15.89
CA GLN A 123 24.35 -13.82 -17.35
C GLN A 123 24.76 -15.21 -17.83
N ARG A 124 25.55 -15.95 -17.02
CA ARG A 124 25.91 -17.34 -17.34
C ARG A 124 24.73 -18.30 -17.26
N LEU A 125 23.72 -17.98 -16.44
CA LEU A 125 22.52 -18.80 -16.25
C LEU A 125 21.40 -18.40 -17.21
N TRP A 126 21.20 -17.09 -17.39
CA TRP A 126 20.03 -16.55 -18.07
C TRP A 126 20.34 -15.84 -19.38
N GLY A 127 21.61 -15.76 -19.78
CA GLY A 127 22.04 -15.02 -20.96
C GLY A 127 22.06 -13.50 -20.78
N PRO A 128 22.12 -12.74 -21.88
CA PRO A 128 22.09 -11.28 -21.85
C PRO A 128 20.85 -10.73 -21.14
N PRO A 129 20.93 -9.54 -20.50
CA PRO A 129 19.85 -9.00 -19.68
C PRO A 129 18.48 -8.94 -20.36
N ARG A 130 18.44 -8.58 -21.65
CA ARG A 130 17.20 -8.51 -22.41
C ARG A 130 16.59 -9.89 -22.64
N LEU A 131 17.37 -10.92 -22.91
CA LEU A 131 16.88 -12.29 -23.07
C LEU A 131 16.38 -12.86 -21.74
N ALA A 132 17.09 -12.58 -20.64
CA ALA A 132 16.65 -12.95 -19.30
C ALA A 132 15.30 -12.32 -18.95
N ALA A 133 15.10 -11.03 -19.23
CA ALA A 133 13.84 -10.33 -19.01
C ALA A 133 12.70 -10.88 -19.87
N GLU A 134 12.95 -11.18 -21.15
CA GLU A 134 11.93 -11.79 -22.01
C GLU A 134 11.56 -13.20 -21.57
N SER A 135 12.52 -13.99 -21.07
CA SER A 135 12.27 -15.31 -20.48
C SER A 135 11.43 -15.18 -19.20
N MET A 136 11.77 -14.25 -18.31
CA MET A 136 11.01 -13.95 -17.08
C MET A 136 9.58 -13.54 -17.41
N ARG A 137 9.38 -12.58 -18.35
CA ARG A 137 8.08 -12.10 -18.79
C ARG A 137 7.21 -13.22 -19.35
N ARG A 138 7.80 -14.10 -20.20
CA ARG A 138 7.11 -15.25 -20.78
C ARG A 138 6.71 -16.26 -19.73
N ARG A 139 7.60 -16.65 -18.81
CA ARG A 139 7.28 -17.56 -17.71
C ARG A 139 6.16 -17.06 -16.81
N ILE A 140 6.18 -15.76 -16.45
CA ILE A 140 5.09 -15.16 -15.66
C ILE A 140 3.75 -15.31 -16.38
N TRP A 141 3.72 -15.08 -17.71
CA TRP A 141 2.50 -15.26 -18.49
C TRP A 141 2.05 -16.73 -18.55
N GLU A 142 2.95 -17.63 -18.87
CA GLU A 142 2.64 -19.06 -19.04
C GLU A 142 2.21 -19.72 -17.73
N GLU A 143 2.97 -19.50 -16.65
CA GLU A 143 2.77 -20.16 -15.38
C GLU A 143 1.75 -19.44 -14.49
N LEU A 144 1.84 -18.10 -14.37
CA LEU A 144 0.96 -17.33 -13.48
C LEU A 144 -0.25 -16.70 -14.18
N GLY A 145 -0.22 -16.56 -15.51
CA GLY A 145 -1.37 -16.15 -16.31
C GLY A 145 -1.62 -14.65 -16.38
N PHE A 146 -0.66 -13.80 -16.04
CA PHE A 146 -0.75 -12.36 -16.20
C PHE A 146 0.50 -11.76 -16.83
N THR A 147 0.40 -10.53 -17.32
CA THR A 147 1.50 -9.85 -17.99
C THR A 147 2.23 -8.90 -17.05
N VAL A 148 3.52 -8.68 -17.32
CA VAL A 148 4.37 -7.73 -16.60
C VAL A 148 5.08 -6.79 -17.56
N ASN A 149 5.44 -5.61 -17.06
CA ASN A 149 6.45 -4.77 -17.67
C ASN A 149 7.78 -4.95 -16.96
N ILE A 150 8.87 -4.97 -17.71
CA ILE A 150 10.22 -5.09 -17.15
C ILE A 150 11.07 -3.94 -17.67
N GLY A 151 11.57 -3.13 -16.74
CA GLY A 151 12.58 -2.12 -17.04
C GLY A 151 13.97 -2.60 -16.61
N ILE A 152 14.97 -2.40 -17.44
CA ILE A 152 16.35 -2.84 -17.24
C ILE A 152 17.27 -1.62 -17.18
N SER A 153 18.10 -1.53 -16.15
CA SER A 153 19.12 -0.48 -16.05
C SER A 153 20.26 -0.87 -15.10
N SER A 154 21.14 0.09 -14.82
CA SER A 154 22.25 -0.03 -13.87
C SER A 154 21.87 0.32 -12.43
N ASN A 155 20.70 0.88 -12.18
CA ASN A 155 20.18 1.19 -10.84
C ASN A 155 18.65 1.08 -10.77
N LYS A 156 18.12 1.10 -9.53
CA LYS A 156 16.70 0.90 -9.24
C LYS A 156 15.81 1.97 -9.86
N LEU A 157 16.23 3.23 -9.82
CA LEU A 157 15.47 4.35 -10.35
C LEU A 157 15.29 4.23 -11.87
N LEU A 158 16.38 4.11 -12.60
CA LEU A 158 16.32 4.04 -14.06
C LEU A 158 15.62 2.77 -14.54
N ALA A 159 15.78 1.65 -13.83
CA ALA A 159 15.02 0.43 -14.12
C ALA A 159 13.51 0.64 -13.96
N LYS A 160 13.08 1.32 -12.88
CA LYS A 160 11.66 1.65 -12.69
C LYS A 160 11.15 2.58 -13.79
N MET A 161 11.88 3.63 -14.13
CA MET A 161 11.52 4.57 -15.20
C MET A 161 11.41 3.88 -16.56
N ALA A 162 12.32 2.95 -16.87
CA ALA A 162 12.25 2.15 -18.09
C ALA A 162 10.96 1.31 -18.17
N GLY A 163 10.54 0.69 -17.05
CA GLY A 163 9.32 -0.11 -16.97
C GLY A 163 8.03 0.67 -17.27
N ASP A 164 8.08 2.00 -17.15
CA ASP A 164 6.91 2.88 -17.34
C ASP A 164 6.80 3.48 -18.75
N PHE A 165 7.77 3.30 -19.66
CA PHE A 165 7.76 3.91 -20.98
C PHE A 165 6.55 3.51 -21.83
N GLU A 166 6.31 2.23 -21.98
CA GLU A 166 5.18 1.71 -22.75
C GLU A 166 4.62 0.46 -22.05
N LYS A 167 3.32 0.43 -21.77
CA LYS A 167 2.60 -0.66 -21.15
C LYS A 167 1.39 -1.07 -22.02
N PRO A 168 0.96 -2.31 -22.03
CA PRO A 168 1.39 -3.45 -21.20
C PRO A 168 2.40 -4.39 -21.88
N ASN A 169 2.96 -5.31 -21.10
CA ASN A 169 3.68 -6.52 -21.56
C ASN A 169 4.93 -6.23 -22.40
N LYS A 170 5.76 -5.31 -21.92
CA LYS A 170 6.97 -4.83 -22.62
C LYS A 170 8.23 -4.96 -21.77
N VAL A 171 9.37 -5.04 -22.47
CA VAL A 171 10.71 -4.96 -21.88
C VAL A 171 11.42 -3.75 -22.44
N HIS A 172 11.88 -2.86 -21.59
CA HIS A 172 12.58 -1.63 -21.95
C HIS A 172 13.91 -1.50 -21.22
N THR A 173 14.83 -0.77 -21.83
CA THR A 173 16.11 -0.40 -21.24
C THR A 173 16.17 1.11 -21.05
N LEU A 174 16.88 1.51 -20.01
CA LEU A 174 17.27 2.91 -19.77
C LEU A 174 18.62 2.93 -19.07
N PHE A 175 19.68 2.73 -19.82
CA PHE A 175 21.04 2.89 -19.32
C PHE A 175 21.47 4.37 -19.36
N PRO A 176 22.54 4.77 -18.63
CA PRO A 176 22.99 6.16 -18.59
C PRO A 176 23.19 6.79 -19.98
N GLU A 177 23.70 6.04 -20.94
CA GLU A 177 23.91 6.47 -22.33
C GLU A 177 22.62 6.71 -23.12
N GLU A 178 21.49 6.15 -22.65
CA GLU A 178 20.18 6.30 -23.29
C GLU A 178 19.36 7.47 -22.72
N MET A 179 19.82 8.08 -21.62
CA MET A 179 19.04 9.08 -20.86
C MET A 179 18.70 10.31 -21.71
N GLU A 180 19.62 10.79 -22.52
CA GLU A 180 19.40 11.99 -23.33
C GLU A 180 18.25 11.83 -24.31
N GLN A 181 18.10 10.64 -24.89
CA GLN A 181 17.08 10.36 -25.89
C GLN A 181 15.76 9.89 -25.28
N LYS A 182 15.79 9.07 -24.21
CA LYS A 182 14.61 8.39 -23.68
C LYS A 182 14.05 9.00 -22.40
N PHE A 183 14.88 9.67 -21.60
CA PHE A 183 14.53 10.09 -20.25
C PHE A 183 14.35 11.59 -20.10
N TYR A 184 15.31 12.38 -20.61
CA TYR A 184 15.27 13.84 -20.51
C TYR A 184 14.08 14.50 -21.21
N PRO A 185 13.55 13.99 -22.35
CA PRO A 185 12.37 14.57 -22.99
C PRO A 185 11.06 14.34 -22.25
N LEU A 186 11.01 13.40 -21.30
CA LEU A 186 9.79 13.10 -20.55
C LEU A 186 9.35 14.29 -19.70
N SER A 187 8.04 14.40 -19.49
CA SER A 187 7.49 15.37 -18.55
C SER A 187 8.10 15.17 -17.15
N VAL A 188 8.38 16.26 -16.45
CA VAL A 188 8.85 16.19 -15.06
C VAL A 188 7.84 15.47 -14.15
N ARG A 189 6.58 15.41 -14.56
CA ARG A 189 5.52 14.66 -13.91
C ARG A 189 5.78 13.17 -13.88
N ASP A 190 6.41 12.64 -14.93
CA ASP A 190 6.66 11.21 -15.08
C ASP A 190 7.84 10.74 -14.22
N LEU A 191 8.65 11.66 -13.69
CA LEU A 191 9.75 11.31 -12.79
C LEU A 191 9.21 10.68 -11.50
N PHE A 192 9.78 9.54 -11.14
CA PHE A 192 9.43 8.83 -9.92
C PHE A 192 9.40 9.77 -8.70
N LEU A 193 8.34 9.68 -7.89
CA LEU A 193 8.01 10.53 -6.73
C LEU A 193 7.61 11.98 -7.05
N VAL A 194 7.38 12.34 -8.28
CA VAL A 194 6.79 13.64 -8.63
C VAL A 194 5.27 13.52 -8.72
N GLY A 195 4.57 14.03 -7.72
CA GLY A 195 3.11 14.17 -7.71
C GLY A 195 2.65 15.53 -8.25
N ARG A 196 1.33 15.71 -8.45
CA ARG A 196 0.72 16.97 -8.99
C ARG A 196 1.18 18.24 -8.27
N ALA A 197 1.27 18.19 -6.92
CA ALA A 197 1.71 19.36 -6.15
C ALA A 197 3.17 19.73 -6.41
N THR A 198 4.05 18.73 -6.57
CA THR A 198 5.47 18.92 -6.88
C THR A 198 5.65 19.40 -8.31
N GLU A 199 4.96 18.78 -9.28
CA GLU A 199 4.91 19.22 -10.66
C GLU A 199 4.55 20.71 -10.78
N GLY A 200 3.44 21.14 -10.17
CA GLY A 200 3.03 22.56 -10.22
C GLY A 200 4.03 23.53 -9.58
N LYS A 201 4.85 23.06 -8.61
CA LYS A 201 5.93 23.86 -8.04
C LYS A 201 7.12 23.96 -9.01
N LEU A 202 7.48 22.87 -9.68
CA LEU A 202 8.56 22.82 -10.69
C LEU A 202 8.22 23.64 -11.92
N GLN A 203 7.00 23.54 -12.44
CA GLN A 203 6.53 24.33 -13.58
C GLN A 203 6.57 25.82 -13.32
N ARG A 204 6.25 26.30 -12.09
CA ARG A 204 6.41 27.70 -11.69
C ARG A 204 7.86 28.17 -11.64
N MET A 205 8.82 27.24 -11.67
CA MET A 205 10.25 27.50 -11.77
C MET A 205 10.78 27.40 -13.22
N GLY A 206 9.88 27.17 -14.21
CA GLY A 206 10.26 26.96 -15.61
C GLY A 206 10.78 25.56 -15.93
N ILE A 207 10.54 24.57 -15.04
CA ILE A 207 11.01 23.20 -15.17
C ILE A 207 9.83 22.33 -15.61
N TYR A 208 9.81 21.91 -16.88
CA TYR A 208 8.71 21.14 -17.47
C TYR A 208 9.09 19.70 -17.76
N THR A 209 10.38 19.46 -18.10
CA THR A 209 10.90 18.14 -18.42
C THR A 209 11.86 17.63 -17.35
N ILE A 210 12.15 16.33 -17.38
CA ILE A 210 13.19 15.73 -16.54
C ILE A 210 14.55 16.34 -16.87
N GLY A 211 14.81 16.61 -18.16
CA GLY A 211 16.03 17.27 -18.63
C GLY A 211 16.19 18.70 -18.09
N ASP A 212 15.10 19.46 -17.99
CA ASP A 212 15.13 20.79 -17.37
C ASP A 212 15.53 20.70 -15.91
N LEU A 213 14.95 19.73 -15.18
CA LEU A 213 15.28 19.49 -13.77
C LEU A 213 16.74 19.06 -13.60
N ALA A 214 17.26 18.20 -14.48
CA ALA A 214 18.64 17.72 -14.43
C ALA A 214 19.64 18.87 -14.62
N LYS A 215 19.32 19.85 -15.47
CA LYS A 215 20.15 21.03 -15.79
C LYS A 215 19.95 22.19 -14.79
N ALA A 216 18.92 22.15 -13.95
CA ALA A 216 18.61 23.22 -13.01
C ALA A 216 19.67 23.35 -11.92
N ASP A 217 19.82 24.56 -11.34
CA ASP A 217 20.65 24.75 -10.16
C ASP A 217 20.01 24.02 -8.95
N VAL A 218 20.73 23.03 -8.45
CA VAL A 218 20.29 22.23 -7.29
C VAL A 218 20.00 23.08 -6.05
N LYS A 219 20.73 24.19 -5.85
CA LYS A 219 20.50 25.10 -4.69
C LYS A 219 19.14 25.80 -4.80
N MET A 220 18.76 26.19 -6.04
CA MET A 220 17.45 26.77 -6.33
C MET A 220 16.33 25.76 -6.08
N VAL A 221 16.47 24.52 -6.60
CA VAL A 221 15.49 23.45 -6.41
C VAL A 221 15.35 23.08 -4.93
N LYS A 222 16.46 22.93 -4.21
CA LYS A 222 16.49 22.63 -2.76
C LYS A 222 15.85 23.75 -1.94
N ARG A 223 16.07 25.02 -2.27
CA ARG A 223 15.43 26.16 -1.58
C ARG A 223 13.91 26.10 -1.69
N ARG A 224 13.38 25.67 -2.82
CA ARG A 224 11.93 25.65 -3.09
C ARG A 224 11.23 24.39 -2.59
N LEU A 225 11.89 23.23 -2.66
CA LEU A 225 11.30 21.90 -2.42
C LEU A 225 11.95 21.16 -1.23
N GLY A 226 12.95 21.77 -0.56
CA GLY A 226 13.66 21.14 0.55
C GLY A 226 14.49 19.92 0.14
N LYS A 227 14.63 18.96 1.04
CA LYS A 227 15.37 17.70 0.81
C LYS A 227 14.79 16.88 -0.35
N GLN A 228 13.46 16.94 -0.53
CA GLN A 228 12.80 16.25 -1.65
C GLN A 228 13.26 16.81 -3.00
N GLY A 229 13.42 18.14 -3.11
CA GLY A 229 13.91 18.77 -4.33
C GLY A 229 15.33 18.35 -4.70
N GLU A 230 16.22 18.27 -3.72
CA GLU A 230 17.58 17.79 -3.92
C GLU A 230 17.59 16.32 -4.38
N MET A 231 16.80 15.47 -3.76
CA MET A 231 16.63 14.06 -4.17
C MET A 231 16.11 13.95 -5.61
N LEU A 232 15.07 14.69 -5.96
CA LEU A 232 14.50 14.69 -7.32
C LEU A 232 15.49 15.20 -8.36
N TRP A 233 16.34 16.18 -8.02
CA TRP A 233 17.43 16.63 -8.89
C TRP A 233 18.46 15.52 -9.13
N HIS A 234 18.85 14.77 -8.09
CA HIS A 234 19.70 13.59 -8.26
C HIS A 234 19.02 12.53 -9.14
N PHE A 235 17.74 12.30 -8.95
CA PHE A 235 16.97 11.37 -9.75
C PHE A 235 16.92 11.79 -11.24
N ALA A 236 16.68 13.07 -11.52
CA ALA A 236 16.71 13.60 -12.89
C ALA A 236 18.09 13.42 -13.56
N ASN A 237 19.15 13.37 -12.79
CA ASN A 237 20.50 13.04 -13.23
C ASN A 237 20.83 11.54 -13.25
N GLY A 238 19.81 10.67 -13.11
CA GLY A 238 19.97 9.21 -13.10
C GLY A 238 20.74 8.66 -11.90
N ARG A 239 20.92 9.45 -10.85
CA ARG A 239 21.74 9.09 -9.68
C ARG A 239 20.86 8.46 -8.61
N ASN A 240 21.06 7.15 -8.40
CA ASN A 240 20.47 6.41 -7.31
C ASN A 240 21.48 5.33 -6.86
N ALA A 241 21.96 5.43 -5.65
CA ALA A 241 22.97 4.54 -5.10
C ALA A 241 22.37 3.33 -4.35
N ASP A 242 21.04 3.27 -4.20
CA ASP A 242 20.38 2.25 -3.39
C ASP A 242 20.65 0.85 -3.96
N ALA A 243 21.02 -0.06 -3.07
CA ALA A 243 21.11 -1.47 -3.40
C ALA A 243 19.72 -2.10 -3.43
N VAL A 244 19.57 -3.23 -4.13
CA VAL A 244 18.42 -4.11 -3.98
C VAL A 244 18.56 -4.83 -2.65
N THR A 245 17.59 -4.61 -1.76
CA THR A 245 17.59 -5.13 -0.39
C THR A 245 16.50 -6.18 -0.23
N PRO A 246 16.84 -7.49 -0.17
CA PRO A 246 15.84 -8.56 -0.08
C PRO A 246 15.03 -8.57 1.21
N GLU A 247 15.62 -8.07 2.31
CA GLU A 247 14.92 -7.98 3.58
C GLU A 247 13.94 -6.82 3.59
N PRO A 248 12.69 -7.05 4.01
CA PRO A 248 11.71 -5.97 4.17
C PRO A 248 12.17 -5.00 5.27
N ALA A 249 11.99 -3.70 5.02
CA ALA A 249 12.27 -2.70 6.03
C ALA A 249 11.36 -2.91 7.26
N GLU A 250 11.89 -2.67 8.45
CA GLU A 250 11.08 -2.73 9.68
C GLU A 250 9.94 -1.70 9.64
N ASN A 251 8.77 -2.13 10.13
CA ASN A 251 7.63 -1.24 10.29
C ASN A 251 7.97 -0.10 11.26
N LYS A 252 7.69 1.14 10.87
CA LYS A 252 7.87 2.33 11.72
C LYS A 252 6.63 2.71 12.52
N GLY A 253 5.50 2.09 12.21
CA GLY A 253 4.22 2.31 12.86
C GLY A 253 3.11 1.47 12.27
N TYR A 254 2.01 1.38 13.01
CA TYR A 254 0.79 0.70 12.60
C TYR A 254 -0.34 1.72 12.60
N SER A 255 -1.06 1.81 11.52
CA SER A 255 -2.21 2.71 11.41
C SER A 255 -3.36 2.02 10.71
N ASN A 256 -4.55 2.48 11.03
CA ASN A 256 -5.77 2.13 10.34
C ASN A 256 -6.76 3.28 10.36
N ALA A 257 -7.57 3.41 9.31
CA ALA A 257 -8.59 4.43 9.19
C ALA A 257 -9.81 3.85 8.47
N THR A 258 -10.99 4.36 8.82
CA THR A 258 -12.23 3.99 8.13
C THR A 258 -13.04 5.21 7.75
N THR A 259 -13.61 5.19 6.55
CA THR A 259 -14.67 6.12 6.15
C THR A 259 -15.99 5.49 6.59
N THR A 260 -16.72 6.18 7.46
CA THR A 260 -17.96 5.69 8.05
C THR A 260 -19.11 5.68 7.03
N ALA A 261 -20.10 4.82 7.23
CA ALA A 261 -21.28 4.73 6.36
C ALA A 261 -22.08 6.05 6.33
N HIS A 262 -22.18 6.70 7.47
CA HIS A 262 -22.73 8.06 7.66
C HIS A 262 -21.73 8.92 8.43
N ASP A 263 -21.94 10.23 8.43
CA ASP A 263 -21.05 11.12 9.17
C ASP A 263 -21.27 10.94 10.68
N VAL A 264 -20.18 10.87 11.41
CA VAL A 264 -20.17 10.77 12.88
C VAL A 264 -20.47 12.18 13.42
N VAL A 265 -21.52 12.27 14.24
CA VAL A 265 -22.00 13.54 14.82
C VAL A 265 -22.10 13.50 16.33
N THR A 266 -21.85 12.33 16.95
CA THR A 266 -21.83 12.18 18.42
C THR A 266 -20.48 11.66 18.90
N ARG A 267 -20.15 12.00 20.16
CA ARG A 267 -18.93 11.50 20.79
C ARG A 267 -18.94 9.97 20.95
N GLU A 268 -20.10 9.41 21.26
CA GLU A 268 -20.32 7.98 21.47
C GLU A 268 -20.00 7.20 20.19
N GLU A 269 -20.54 7.62 19.06
CA GLU A 269 -20.24 7.05 17.74
C GLU A 269 -18.76 7.16 17.39
N GLY A 270 -18.16 8.34 17.61
CA GLY A 270 -16.74 8.56 17.36
C GLY A 270 -15.85 7.63 18.18
N CYS A 271 -16.14 7.49 19.49
CA CYS A 271 -15.43 6.57 20.36
C CYS A 271 -15.64 5.11 19.96
N GLN A 272 -16.82 4.73 19.48
CA GLN A 272 -17.08 3.36 19.00
C GLN A 272 -16.25 3.05 17.74
N VAL A 273 -16.19 3.96 16.76
CA VAL A 273 -15.32 3.83 15.59
C VAL A 273 -13.85 3.71 15.99
N LEU A 274 -13.40 4.56 16.90
CA LEU A 274 -12.01 4.56 17.37
C LEU A 274 -11.65 3.29 18.15
N LEU A 275 -12.57 2.74 18.95
CA LEU A 275 -12.38 1.45 19.61
C LEU A 275 -12.17 0.31 18.60
N SER A 276 -13.01 0.26 17.58
CA SER A 276 -12.91 -0.72 16.51
C SER A 276 -11.54 -0.63 15.78
N LEU A 277 -11.07 0.58 15.52
CA LEU A 277 -9.74 0.81 14.91
C LEU A 277 -8.59 0.42 15.86
N CYS A 278 -8.74 0.69 17.17
CA CYS A 278 -7.78 0.27 18.18
C CYS A 278 -7.66 -1.25 18.26
N GLU A 279 -8.77 -2.01 18.19
CA GLU A 279 -8.72 -3.47 18.13
C GLU A 279 -7.88 -3.97 16.96
N THR A 280 -8.10 -3.40 15.77
CA THR A 280 -7.32 -3.77 14.57
C THR A 280 -5.83 -3.44 14.69
N VAL A 281 -5.50 -2.23 15.17
CA VAL A 281 -4.11 -1.77 15.30
C VAL A 281 -3.37 -2.54 16.39
N ALA A 282 -4.00 -2.74 17.55
CA ALA A 282 -3.43 -3.47 18.67
C ALA A 282 -3.18 -4.95 18.34
N ALA A 283 -4.13 -5.63 17.68
CA ALA A 283 -3.96 -7.01 17.26
C ALA A 283 -2.78 -7.17 16.27
N ARG A 284 -2.57 -6.20 15.37
CA ARG A 284 -1.43 -6.21 14.47
C ARG A 284 -0.11 -5.99 15.19
N LEU A 285 -0.06 -5.08 16.17
CA LEU A 285 1.10 -4.87 17.03
C LEU A 285 1.48 -6.16 17.77
N ARG A 286 0.52 -6.80 18.44
CA ARG A 286 0.75 -8.07 19.16
C ARG A 286 1.20 -9.19 18.24
N LYS A 287 0.59 -9.33 17.07
CA LYS A 287 0.97 -10.33 16.07
C LYS A 287 2.43 -10.23 15.64
N ASP A 288 2.94 -9.01 15.51
CA ASP A 288 4.32 -8.75 15.10
C ASP A 288 5.27 -8.59 16.31
N GLY A 289 4.81 -8.89 17.55
CA GLY A 289 5.60 -8.77 18.77
C GLY A 289 6.08 -7.34 19.03
N LYS A 290 5.29 -6.33 18.65
CA LYS A 290 5.65 -4.92 18.80
C LYS A 290 4.73 -4.22 19.79
N CYS A 291 5.28 -3.18 20.44
CA CYS A 291 4.57 -2.22 21.27
C CYS A 291 4.86 -0.82 20.76
N GLY A 292 4.03 0.16 21.09
CA GLY A 292 4.28 1.54 20.68
C GLY A 292 4.03 2.54 21.80
N SER A 293 4.79 3.63 21.81
CA SER A 293 4.73 4.69 22.83
C SER A 293 4.22 6.03 22.32
N CYS A 294 3.79 6.13 21.08
CA CYS A 294 3.17 7.35 20.55
C CYS A 294 1.89 6.99 19.81
N VAL A 295 0.77 7.55 20.25
CA VAL A 295 -0.56 7.34 19.67
C VAL A 295 -1.00 8.62 18.97
N SER A 296 -1.59 8.49 17.79
CA SER A 296 -2.14 9.61 17.02
C SER A 296 -3.54 9.26 16.54
N ILE A 297 -4.38 10.29 16.44
CA ILE A 297 -5.66 10.22 15.74
C ILE A 297 -5.62 11.08 14.48
N HIS A 298 -6.36 10.64 13.46
CA HIS A 298 -6.55 11.36 12.21
C HIS A 298 -8.04 11.50 11.96
N LEU A 299 -8.50 12.73 11.83
CA LEU A 299 -9.89 13.06 11.64
C LEU A 299 -10.07 13.79 10.31
N ARG A 300 -11.15 13.47 9.61
CA ARG A 300 -11.52 14.13 8.37
C ARG A 300 -12.99 14.50 8.39
N THR A 301 -13.28 15.77 8.17
CA THR A 301 -14.64 16.26 8.12
C THR A 301 -15.36 15.86 6.83
N ASN A 302 -16.67 16.03 6.78
CA ASN A 302 -17.47 15.87 5.57
C ASN A 302 -17.09 16.86 4.45
N GLU A 303 -16.50 18.02 4.81
CA GLU A 303 -15.92 18.99 3.88
C GLU A 303 -14.49 18.64 3.43
N PHE A 304 -14.00 17.46 3.81
CA PHE A 304 -12.66 16.97 3.47
C PHE A 304 -11.51 17.73 4.12
N ARG A 305 -11.74 18.50 5.18
CA ARG A 305 -10.67 19.07 6.00
C ARG A 305 -10.05 17.98 6.86
N HIS A 306 -8.71 17.98 6.96
CA HIS A 306 -7.96 17.00 7.75
C HIS A 306 -7.30 17.66 8.95
N PHE A 307 -7.34 16.99 10.09
CA PHE A 307 -6.57 17.35 11.26
C PHE A 307 -6.14 16.09 12.03
N SER A 308 -5.09 16.23 12.80
CA SER A 308 -4.53 15.12 13.58
C SER A 308 -3.93 15.62 14.88
N HIS A 309 -4.08 14.82 15.93
CA HIS A 309 -3.44 15.03 17.22
C HIS A 309 -2.66 13.81 17.62
N GLN A 310 -1.59 13.98 18.37
CA GLN A 310 -0.77 12.88 18.86
C GLN A 310 -0.31 13.11 20.29
N ARG A 311 -0.04 12.02 20.99
CA ARG A 311 0.46 12.01 22.37
C ARG A 311 1.51 10.93 22.53
N VAL A 312 2.56 11.24 23.27
CA VAL A 312 3.52 10.25 23.74
C VAL A 312 2.99 9.69 25.05
N LEU A 313 2.92 8.38 25.14
CA LEU A 313 2.50 7.66 26.34
C LEU A 313 3.67 7.57 27.34
N SER A 314 3.37 7.36 28.60
CA SER A 314 4.37 7.09 29.65
C SER A 314 5.11 5.77 29.49
N GLY A 315 4.60 4.87 28.65
CA GLY A 315 5.19 3.59 28.32
C GLY A 315 4.81 3.10 26.94
N ALA A 316 5.47 2.02 26.46
CA ALA A 316 5.10 1.36 25.22
C ALA A 316 4.11 0.23 25.51
N THR A 317 3.00 0.23 24.81
CA THR A 317 1.91 -0.73 24.98
C THR A 317 1.37 -1.25 23.66
N ASN A 318 0.80 -2.45 23.68
CA ASN A 318 -0.04 -3.02 22.63
C ASN A 318 -1.39 -3.48 23.19
N VAL A 319 -1.72 -3.07 24.42
CA VAL A 319 -2.98 -3.37 25.08
C VAL A 319 -4.08 -2.49 24.50
N THR A 320 -5.11 -3.11 23.94
CA THR A 320 -6.22 -2.42 23.24
C THR A 320 -6.89 -1.36 24.09
N THR A 321 -7.16 -1.64 25.36
CA THR A 321 -7.86 -0.69 26.26
C THR A 321 -7.00 0.52 26.61
N GLU A 322 -5.69 0.39 26.70
CA GLU A 322 -4.78 1.52 26.98
C GLU A 322 -4.66 2.44 25.78
N LEU A 323 -4.46 1.85 24.58
CA LEU A 323 -4.47 2.62 23.34
C LEU A 323 -5.79 3.35 23.16
N PHE A 324 -6.92 2.68 23.41
CA PHE A 324 -8.25 3.29 23.30
C PHE A 324 -8.47 4.44 24.29
N GLN A 325 -8.04 4.31 25.55
CA GLN A 325 -8.12 5.40 26.53
C GLN A 325 -7.37 6.65 26.07
N ALA A 326 -6.13 6.47 25.57
CA ALA A 326 -5.34 7.58 25.04
C ALA A 326 -5.99 8.19 23.79
N VAL A 327 -6.54 7.36 22.91
CA VAL A 327 -7.23 7.79 21.69
C VAL A 327 -8.49 8.61 22.01
N CYS A 328 -9.29 8.18 23.00
CA CYS A 328 -10.48 8.94 23.44
C CYS A 328 -10.11 10.31 24.01
N GLN A 329 -9.05 10.39 24.83
CA GLN A 329 -8.57 11.67 25.34
C GLN A 329 -8.14 12.61 24.20
N LEU A 330 -7.39 12.11 23.22
CA LEU A 330 -7.01 12.88 22.03
C LEU A 330 -8.23 13.31 21.21
N PHE A 331 -9.24 12.46 21.11
CA PHE A 331 -10.48 12.76 20.41
C PHE A 331 -11.26 13.91 21.09
N ASP A 332 -11.39 13.86 22.41
CA ASP A 332 -12.03 14.90 23.20
C ASP A 332 -11.28 16.27 23.14
N GLU A 333 -9.95 16.24 22.95
CA GLU A 333 -9.14 17.45 22.78
C GLU A 333 -9.19 18.00 21.36
N ALA A 334 -9.37 17.16 20.35
CA ALA A 334 -9.22 17.51 18.95
C ALA A 334 -10.56 17.87 18.28
N TRP A 335 -11.64 17.22 18.68
CA TRP A 335 -12.94 17.40 18.05
C TRP A 335 -13.80 18.39 18.81
N ASP A 336 -14.46 19.28 18.09
CA ASP A 336 -15.33 20.33 18.63
C ASP A 336 -16.71 19.83 19.10
N GLY A 337 -17.02 18.53 18.89
CA GLY A 337 -18.28 17.92 19.23
C GLY A 337 -19.46 18.26 18.30
N VAL A 338 -19.22 19.06 17.24
CA VAL A 338 -20.27 19.57 16.34
C VAL A 338 -19.98 19.28 14.87
N THR A 339 -18.74 19.47 14.42
CA THR A 339 -18.36 19.27 13.00
C THR A 339 -18.50 17.81 12.60
N PRO A 340 -19.34 17.47 11.59
CA PRO A 340 -19.52 16.08 11.17
C PRO A 340 -18.23 15.45 10.65
N LEU A 341 -17.91 14.27 11.12
CA LEU A 341 -16.70 13.54 10.75
C LEU A 341 -17.03 12.40 9.76
N ARG A 342 -16.37 12.44 8.61
CA ARG A 342 -16.49 11.44 7.56
C ARG A 342 -15.55 10.26 7.73
N GLN A 343 -14.38 10.48 8.30
CA GLN A 343 -13.32 9.46 8.44
C GLN A 343 -12.59 9.66 9.75
N LEU A 344 -12.32 8.56 10.41
CA LEU A 344 -11.52 8.49 11.63
C LEU A 344 -10.37 7.51 11.42
N GLY A 345 -9.23 7.78 12.04
CA GLY A 345 -8.04 6.93 11.98
C GLY A 345 -7.29 6.92 13.29
N VAL A 346 -6.60 5.81 13.54
CA VAL A 346 -5.70 5.60 14.67
C VAL A 346 -4.34 5.17 14.15
N GLN A 347 -3.27 5.72 14.73
CA GLN A 347 -1.91 5.35 14.42
C GLN A 347 -1.11 5.16 15.72
N VAL A 348 -0.23 4.14 15.73
CA VAL A 348 0.71 3.88 16.80
C VAL A 348 2.12 3.84 16.22
N THR A 349 3.02 4.62 16.78
CA THR A 349 4.42 4.78 16.34
C THR A 349 5.38 4.70 17.54
N ARG A 350 6.67 4.94 17.31
CA ARG A 350 7.76 4.72 18.28
C ARG A 350 7.71 3.31 18.82
N LEU A 351 7.93 2.37 17.90
CA LEU A 351 7.81 0.94 18.18
C LEU A 351 9.00 0.43 19.00
N SER A 352 8.72 -0.54 19.88
CA SER A 352 9.70 -1.34 20.63
C SER A 352 9.30 -2.81 20.57
N GLY A 353 10.25 -3.71 20.82
CA GLY A 353 9.99 -5.16 20.87
C GLY A 353 9.32 -5.62 22.16
N GLU A 354 9.41 -4.83 23.22
CA GLU A 354 8.86 -5.19 24.53
C GLU A 354 8.00 -4.05 25.09
N PRO A 355 6.92 -4.39 25.81
CA PRO A 355 6.19 -3.39 26.56
C PRO A 355 7.07 -2.87 27.71
N TYR A 356 7.11 -1.58 27.86
CA TYR A 356 7.70 -0.98 29.02
C TYR A 356 6.74 0.06 29.60
N GLN A 357 6.63 0.11 30.91
CA GLN A 357 5.88 1.13 31.63
C GLN A 357 6.81 1.81 32.62
N GLN A 358 6.83 3.12 32.62
CA GLN A 358 7.41 3.88 33.68
C GLN A 358 6.35 3.98 34.77
N PHE A 359 6.51 3.19 35.82
CA PHE A 359 5.66 3.30 36.99
C PHE A 359 6.09 4.53 37.79
N ASP A 360 5.15 5.42 38.01
CA ASP A 360 5.30 6.47 39.00
C ASP A 360 4.41 6.17 40.21
N PHE A 361 4.75 6.78 41.34
CA PHE A 361 3.99 6.60 42.59
C PHE A 361 2.56 7.15 42.53
N PHE A 362 2.21 7.86 41.47
CA PHE A 362 0.93 8.56 41.28
C PHE A 362 0.02 7.88 40.24
N SER A 363 0.57 7.07 39.34
CA SER A 363 -0.19 6.49 38.20
C SER A 363 -1.07 5.32 38.55
N GLY A 364 -1.12 4.87 39.79
CA GLY A 364 -2.15 3.97 40.38
C GLY A 364 -2.41 2.62 39.71
N MET A 365 -1.75 2.32 38.57
CA MET A 365 -1.97 1.06 37.88
C MET A 365 -0.98 0.00 38.35
N ALA A 366 -1.44 -0.98 39.09
CA ALA A 366 -0.63 -2.10 39.52
C ALA A 366 -0.17 -2.93 38.32
N PRO A 367 1.12 -3.39 38.28
CA PRO A 367 1.67 -4.24 37.23
C PRO A 367 0.75 -5.42 36.87
N GLN A 368 0.11 -6.00 37.86
CA GLN A 368 -0.84 -7.10 37.69
C GLN A 368 -2.08 -6.77 36.85
N GLN A 369 -2.54 -5.52 36.84
CA GLN A 369 -3.66 -5.10 35.99
C GLN A 369 -3.27 -5.01 34.53
N PHE A 370 -2.06 -4.54 34.25
CA PHE A 370 -1.52 -4.51 32.87
C PHE A 370 -1.40 -5.93 32.31
N GLU A 371 -0.75 -6.83 33.05
CA GLU A 371 -0.60 -8.24 32.63
C GLU A 371 -1.96 -8.92 32.38
N ARG A 372 -2.95 -8.66 33.24
CA ARG A 372 -4.30 -9.22 33.07
C ARG A 372 -4.96 -8.72 31.78
N LYS A 373 -4.83 -7.44 31.45
CA LYS A 373 -5.36 -6.86 30.21
C LYS A 373 -4.67 -7.43 28.98
N LEU A 374 -3.34 -7.56 29.03
CA LEU A 374 -2.55 -8.14 27.95
C LEU A 374 -2.95 -9.59 27.68
N ARG A 375 -3.00 -10.44 28.73
CA ARG A 375 -3.45 -11.85 28.61
C ARG A 375 -4.86 -11.96 28.05
N LEU A 376 -5.77 -11.05 28.42
CA LEU A 376 -7.12 -11.02 27.87
C LEU A 376 -7.08 -10.76 26.35
N ASP A 377 -6.34 -9.73 25.90
CA ASP A 377 -6.21 -9.39 24.50
C ASP A 377 -5.56 -10.53 23.70
N GLU A 378 -4.51 -11.18 24.22
CA GLU A 378 -3.85 -12.34 23.60
C GLU A 378 -4.80 -13.54 23.47
N THR A 379 -5.61 -13.79 24.51
CA THR A 379 -6.63 -14.86 24.49
C THR A 379 -7.69 -14.59 23.43
N VAL A 380 -8.17 -13.35 23.35
CA VAL A 380 -9.13 -12.94 22.31
C VAL A 380 -8.54 -13.08 20.91
N ASP A 381 -7.29 -12.68 20.70
CA ASP A 381 -6.60 -12.84 19.43
C ASP A 381 -6.46 -14.32 19.04
N ALA A 382 -6.09 -15.19 19.99
CA ALA A 382 -5.99 -16.64 19.75
C ALA A 382 -7.34 -17.28 19.38
N LEU A 383 -8.41 -16.86 20.03
CA LEU A 383 -9.77 -17.32 19.69
C LEU A 383 -10.19 -16.85 18.30
N ARG A 384 -9.93 -15.58 17.95
CA ARG A 384 -10.21 -15.03 16.63
C ARG A 384 -9.38 -15.68 15.53
N ASP A 385 -8.13 -16.00 15.82
CA ASP A 385 -7.26 -16.71 14.88
C ASP A 385 -7.72 -18.14 14.60
N LYS A 386 -8.25 -18.81 15.59
CA LYS A 386 -8.71 -20.20 15.47
C LYS A 386 -10.10 -20.31 14.85
N TYR A 387 -11.04 -19.47 15.27
CA TYR A 387 -12.46 -19.62 14.96
C TYR A 387 -13.05 -18.53 14.07
N GLY A 388 -12.27 -17.50 13.72
CA GLY A 388 -12.68 -16.34 12.92
C GLY A 388 -12.84 -15.08 13.76
N GLU A 389 -12.72 -13.94 13.10
CA GLU A 389 -12.70 -12.63 13.78
C GLU A 389 -13.99 -12.33 14.55
N ASP A 390 -15.12 -12.79 14.05
CA ASP A 390 -16.45 -12.50 14.59
C ASP A 390 -16.88 -13.41 15.73
N ILE A 391 -16.04 -14.42 16.12
CA ILE A 391 -16.40 -15.37 17.19
C ILE A 391 -16.55 -14.71 18.55
N ILE A 392 -15.83 -13.62 18.77
CA ILE A 392 -15.88 -12.84 19.99
C ILE A 392 -15.73 -11.35 19.68
N CYS A 393 -16.67 -10.55 20.12
CA CYS A 393 -16.63 -9.09 20.01
C CYS A 393 -16.97 -8.43 21.35
N ARG A 394 -16.62 -7.16 21.49
CA ARG A 394 -17.03 -6.40 22.68
C ARG A 394 -18.52 -6.09 22.62
N ALA A 395 -19.18 -6.07 23.76
CA ALA A 395 -20.61 -5.80 23.85
C ALA A 395 -21.07 -4.52 23.15
N LYS A 396 -20.19 -3.52 23.03
CA LYS A 396 -20.47 -2.26 22.27
C LYS A 396 -20.70 -2.47 20.77
N PHE A 397 -20.36 -3.64 20.24
CA PHE A 397 -20.56 -3.99 18.82
C PHE A 397 -21.62 -5.07 18.61
N SER A 398 -22.33 -5.48 19.68
CA SER A 398 -23.31 -6.59 19.63
C SER A 398 -24.57 -6.25 18.82
N ASP A 399 -24.89 -4.98 18.64
CA ASP A 399 -26.02 -4.51 17.84
C ASP A 399 -25.77 -4.54 16.33
N GLY A 400 -24.53 -4.84 15.90
CA GLY A 400 -24.16 -4.89 14.48
C GLY A 400 -24.14 -3.54 13.77
N SER A 401 -24.35 -2.42 14.47
CA SER A 401 -24.36 -1.08 13.89
C SER A 401 -22.98 -0.70 13.28
N MET A 402 -21.92 -1.30 13.80
CA MET A 402 -20.55 -1.07 13.34
C MET A 402 -19.70 -2.35 13.41
N PRO A 403 -18.82 -2.59 12.42
CA PRO A 403 -17.86 -3.68 12.48
C PRO A 403 -16.90 -3.51 13.67
N HIS A 404 -16.69 -4.55 14.45
CA HIS A 404 -15.81 -4.49 15.65
C HIS A 404 -14.31 -4.41 15.31
N MET A 405 -13.91 -4.63 14.07
CA MET A 405 -12.53 -4.43 13.56
C MET A 405 -12.55 -3.62 12.26
N ALA A 406 -13.13 -2.41 12.32
CA ALA A 406 -13.25 -1.53 11.16
C ALA A 406 -11.89 -1.15 10.56
N GLY A 407 -11.89 -0.91 9.25
CA GLY A 407 -10.69 -0.56 8.51
C GLY A 407 -9.67 -1.70 8.43
N GLY A 408 -9.88 -2.83 9.09
CA GLY A 408 -9.11 -4.06 8.94
C GLY A 408 -9.54 -4.82 7.69
N LEU A 409 -8.63 -5.61 7.16
CA LEU A 409 -9.00 -6.69 6.28
C LEU A 409 -9.48 -7.85 7.16
N SER A 410 -10.56 -8.53 6.81
CA SER A 410 -10.96 -9.77 7.48
C SER A 410 -9.80 -10.77 7.49
N LYS A 411 -9.84 -11.75 8.37
CA LYS A 411 -8.80 -12.80 8.43
C LYS A 411 -8.53 -13.38 7.05
N GLU A 412 -9.57 -13.68 6.31
CA GLU A 412 -9.51 -14.18 4.95
C GLU A 412 -8.81 -13.20 3.99
N ARG A 413 -9.10 -11.91 4.09
CA ARG A 413 -8.45 -10.87 3.29
C ARG A 413 -7.01 -10.59 3.72
N ARG A 414 -6.69 -10.70 5.03
CA ARG A 414 -5.34 -10.45 5.56
C ARG A 414 -4.37 -11.61 5.34
N THR A 415 -4.85 -12.84 5.43
CA THR A 415 -3.98 -14.04 5.37
C THR A 415 -3.83 -14.60 3.97
N GLY A 416 -4.65 -14.16 3.02
CA GLY A 416 -4.71 -14.76 1.69
C GLY A 416 -5.25 -16.20 1.68
N VAL A 417 -5.86 -16.64 2.79
CA VAL A 417 -6.48 -17.97 2.91
C VAL A 417 -7.98 -17.85 2.71
N THR A 418 -8.37 -17.42 1.53
CA THR A 418 -9.72 -17.68 1.04
C THR A 418 -9.66 -18.85 0.08
N LYS A 419 -10.04 -20.02 0.52
CA LYS A 419 -10.07 -21.31 -0.20
C LYS A 419 -8.69 -21.74 -0.73
N PRO A 420 -8.30 -23.00 -0.53
CA PRO A 420 -7.07 -23.51 -1.13
C PRO A 420 -7.21 -23.36 -2.65
N VAL A 421 -6.34 -22.57 -3.25
CA VAL A 421 -6.15 -22.58 -4.70
C VAL A 421 -5.67 -23.99 -5.02
N PRO A 422 -6.33 -24.76 -5.87
CA PRO A 422 -5.79 -26.02 -6.38
C PRO A 422 -4.37 -25.73 -6.90
N LYS A 423 -3.40 -26.50 -6.49
CA LYS A 423 -2.05 -26.44 -7.10
C LYS A 423 -2.23 -26.70 -8.59
N PRO A 424 -1.51 -25.97 -9.46
CA PRO A 424 -1.54 -26.20 -10.88
C PRO A 424 -1.12 -27.62 -11.21
#